data_5f39356b4e57336c3e0ec2336d61bf8a
#
_entry.id   5f39356b4e57336c3e0ec2336d61bf8a
#
_cell.length_a   1.000
_cell.length_b   1.000
_cell.length_c   1.000
_cell.angle_alpha   90.00
_cell.angle_beta   90.00
_cell.angle_gamma   90.00
#
_symmetry.space_group_name_H-M   'P 1'
#
loop_
_entity.id
_entity.type
_entity.pdbx_description
1 polymer ?
#
loop_
_entity_poly.entity_id
_entity_poly.type
_entity_poly.pdbx_seq_one_letter_code
_entity_poly.pdbx_strand_id
1 'polypeptide(L)'
;GQPTVTAWLWAQYQEEDFKRILLATEMNSPDPLAAAITAALREERITPAPLDGCGVLKGKGMKSLCNGTEYWVGSHKLLKDYRAYLSDVLGDMLVEYESEGNSIVYFGREDELLAIIAVKDRLKATASDVVKELRGQGLDICMLTGDGERTASAIAGKLGIIRYMSDAQPEDKEAFIRELRLQGKKVVMVGDGVNDAQALAAADVSIAAGASAGDGLADKAMIVMKSADLQSLPRLFGLSRHTLRLMRRNFFRTMAFHLAGVLVAAGILYPVYGILLTPMLAVTVIALSCIMPVKG
;
A
#
# COMPACT_ATOMS: atom_id res chain seq x y z
N GLY A 1 -3.30 0.61 10.21
CA GLY A 1 -4.23 1.21 11.20
C GLY A 1 -4.97 0.14 11.98
N GLN A 2 -5.73 0.55 12.94
CA GLN A 2 -6.73 -0.33 13.57
C GLN A 2 -8.08 0.29 13.21
N PRO A 3 -8.81 -0.24 12.21
CA PRO A 3 -10.12 0.26 11.85
C PRO A 3 -11.08 0.07 13.03
N THR A 4 -11.94 1.06 13.23
CA THR A 4 -12.99 1.05 14.27
C THR A 4 -14.32 1.48 13.69
N VAL A 5 -15.41 0.84 14.11
CA VAL A 5 -16.76 1.26 13.73
C VAL A 5 -17.07 2.59 14.41
N THR A 6 -17.51 3.57 13.64
CA THR A 6 -17.85 4.91 14.12
C THR A 6 -19.36 5.14 14.15
N ALA A 7 -20.10 4.47 13.28
CA ALA A 7 -21.56 4.57 13.27
C ALA A 7 -22.22 3.32 12.68
N TRP A 8 -23.43 3.05 13.19
CA TRP A 8 -24.37 2.07 12.68
C TRP A 8 -25.64 2.79 12.25
N LEU A 9 -26.01 2.67 10.98
CA LEU A 9 -27.24 3.26 10.43
C LEU A 9 -28.15 2.12 9.99
N TRP A 10 -29.09 1.74 10.85
CA TRP A 10 -30.05 0.68 10.57
C TRP A 10 -31.26 1.23 9.84
N ALA A 11 -31.69 0.53 8.80
CA ALA A 11 -32.89 0.88 8.03
C ALA A 11 -34.18 0.35 8.70
N GLN A 12 -34.07 -0.63 9.61
CA GLN A 12 -35.20 -1.31 10.25
C GLN A 12 -34.98 -1.55 11.75
N TYR A 13 -36.09 -1.77 12.51
CA TYR A 13 -36.08 -1.92 13.97
C TYR A 13 -35.63 -3.30 14.49
N GLN A 14 -35.44 -4.32 13.66
CA GLN A 14 -35.02 -5.67 14.10
C GLN A 14 -33.48 -5.83 14.09
N GLU A 15 -32.80 -5.01 14.84
CA GLU A 15 -31.36 -4.92 14.81
C GLU A 15 -30.65 -6.17 15.35
N GLU A 16 -31.15 -6.82 16.37
CA GLU A 16 -30.42 -7.88 17.11
C GLU A 16 -30.23 -9.15 16.26
N ASP A 17 -31.26 -9.61 15.57
CA ASP A 17 -31.15 -10.78 14.70
C ASP A 17 -30.26 -10.51 13.51
N PHE A 18 -30.33 -9.31 12.92
CA PHE A 18 -29.48 -8.90 11.84
C PHE A 18 -27.99 -8.75 12.27
N LYS A 19 -27.73 -8.24 13.46
CA LYS A 19 -26.38 -8.18 14.06
C LYS A 19 -25.76 -9.57 14.20
N ARG A 20 -26.56 -10.57 14.57
CA ARG A 20 -26.10 -11.96 14.69
C ARG A 20 -25.69 -12.56 13.34
N ILE A 21 -26.47 -12.29 12.29
CA ILE A 21 -26.18 -12.75 10.91
C ILE A 21 -24.95 -12.00 10.36
N LEU A 22 -24.90 -10.69 10.54
CA LEU A 22 -23.76 -9.86 10.14
C LEU A 22 -22.47 -10.35 10.80
N LEU A 23 -22.49 -10.59 12.13
CA LEU A 23 -21.35 -11.13 12.85
C LEU A 23 -20.89 -12.47 12.25
N ALA A 24 -21.82 -13.40 12.01
CA ALA A 24 -21.53 -14.70 11.48
C ALA A 24 -20.92 -14.63 10.06
N THR A 25 -21.40 -13.69 9.23
CA THR A 25 -20.89 -13.47 7.87
C THR A 25 -19.49 -12.87 7.89
N GLU A 26 -19.26 -11.82 8.69
CA GLU A 26 -17.99 -11.10 8.74
C GLU A 26 -16.87 -11.89 9.43
N MET A 27 -17.19 -12.83 10.31
CA MET A 27 -16.21 -13.76 10.88
C MET A 27 -15.49 -14.64 9.83
N ASN A 28 -16.07 -14.78 8.65
CA ASN A 28 -15.51 -15.54 7.53
C ASN A 28 -14.80 -14.65 6.50
N SER A 29 -14.79 -13.33 6.70
CA SER A 29 -14.17 -12.37 5.78
C SER A 29 -12.70 -12.15 6.11
N PRO A 30 -11.81 -12.14 5.11
CA PRO A 30 -10.40 -11.77 5.30
C PRO A 30 -10.15 -10.25 5.33
N ASP A 31 -11.22 -9.43 5.23
CA ASP A 31 -11.10 -7.98 5.14
C ASP A 31 -10.81 -7.36 6.52
N PRO A 32 -9.86 -6.40 6.64
CA PRO A 32 -9.64 -5.67 7.88
C PRO A 32 -10.86 -4.92 8.42
N LEU A 33 -11.76 -4.44 7.54
CA LEU A 33 -13.01 -3.79 7.95
C LEU A 33 -13.95 -4.78 8.65
N ALA A 34 -14.02 -6.02 8.16
CA ALA A 34 -14.76 -7.10 8.77
C ALA A 34 -14.27 -7.40 10.19
N ALA A 35 -12.96 -7.35 10.41
CA ALA A 35 -12.39 -7.52 11.74
C ALA A 35 -12.88 -6.43 12.72
N ALA A 36 -12.96 -5.18 12.27
CA ALA A 36 -13.49 -4.07 13.07
C ALA A 36 -14.98 -4.23 13.41
N ILE A 37 -15.79 -4.63 12.42
CA ILE A 37 -17.23 -4.90 12.60
C ILE A 37 -17.43 -6.06 13.58
N THR A 38 -16.67 -7.14 13.40
CA THR A 38 -16.70 -8.31 14.30
C THR A 38 -16.33 -7.94 15.74
N ALA A 39 -15.29 -7.11 15.92
CA ALA A 39 -14.86 -6.67 17.24
C ALA A 39 -15.95 -5.84 17.92
N ALA A 40 -16.55 -4.86 17.22
CA ALA A 40 -17.62 -4.02 17.75
C ALA A 40 -18.87 -4.85 18.17
N LEU A 41 -19.30 -5.80 17.33
CA LEU A 41 -20.44 -6.66 17.64
C LEU A 41 -20.15 -7.61 18.82
N ARG A 42 -18.92 -8.06 19.00
CA ARG A 42 -18.53 -8.87 20.16
C ARG A 42 -18.49 -8.07 21.45
N GLU A 43 -18.11 -6.79 21.41
CA GLU A 43 -18.19 -5.88 22.56
C GLU A 43 -19.63 -5.69 23.01
N GLU A 44 -20.60 -5.68 22.09
CA GLU A 44 -22.03 -5.69 22.38
C GLU A 44 -22.54 -7.06 22.86
N ARG A 45 -21.67 -8.08 22.98
CA ARG A 45 -22.00 -9.46 23.38
C ARG A 45 -22.97 -10.18 22.44
N ILE A 46 -22.97 -9.78 21.17
CA ILE A 46 -23.73 -10.47 20.13
C ILE A 46 -23.14 -11.86 19.88
N THR A 47 -23.99 -12.86 19.77
CA THR A 47 -23.59 -14.24 19.41
C THR A 47 -23.89 -14.49 17.93
N PRO A 48 -22.99 -15.15 17.16
CA PRO A 48 -23.22 -15.37 15.75
C PRO A 48 -24.42 -16.27 15.48
N ALA A 49 -25.16 -15.99 14.42
CA ALA A 49 -26.22 -16.86 13.94
C ALA A 49 -25.63 -18.10 13.23
N PRO A 50 -26.31 -19.25 13.21
CA PRO A 50 -25.97 -20.36 12.36
C PRO A 50 -26.18 -19.95 10.88
N LEU A 51 -25.21 -20.22 10.02
CA LEU A 51 -25.31 -19.98 8.59
C LEU A 51 -25.37 -21.33 7.85
N ASP A 52 -26.25 -21.41 6.83
CA ASP A 52 -26.33 -22.56 5.92
C ASP A 52 -25.17 -22.57 4.91
N GLY A 53 -24.58 -21.39 4.63
CA GLY A 53 -23.46 -21.22 3.75
C GLY A 53 -22.89 -19.80 3.80
N CYS A 54 -21.62 -19.66 3.44
CA CYS A 54 -20.95 -18.37 3.34
C CYS A 54 -19.93 -18.39 2.20
N GLY A 55 -19.80 -17.29 1.46
CA GLY A 55 -18.87 -17.20 0.33
C GLY A 55 -18.36 -15.78 0.07
N VAL A 56 -17.15 -15.70 -0.46
CA VAL A 56 -16.51 -14.44 -0.84
C VAL A 56 -17.00 -13.99 -2.21
N LEU A 57 -17.44 -12.75 -2.32
CA LEU A 57 -17.69 -12.06 -3.59
C LEU A 57 -16.45 -11.21 -3.92
N LYS A 58 -15.58 -11.75 -4.78
CA LYS A 58 -14.26 -11.18 -5.07
C LYS A 58 -14.34 -9.68 -5.40
N GLY A 59 -13.64 -8.86 -4.60
CA GLY A 59 -13.57 -7.41 -4.75
C GLY A 59 -14.86 -6.64 -4.45
N LYS A 60 -15.89 -7.32 -3.86
CA LYS A 60 -17.16 -6.68 -3.51
C LYS A 60 -17.57 -6.90 -2.05
N GLY A 61 -17.22 -8.05 -1.45
CA GLY A 61 -17.59 -8.37 -0.07
C GLY A 61 -17.88 -9.85 0.13
N MET A 62 -18.86 -10.15 0.99
CA MET A 62 -19.29 -11.50 1.37
C MET A 62 -20.77 -11.71 1.08
N LYS A 63 -21.16 -12.95 0.88
CA LYS A 63 -22.55 -13.38 0.93
C LYS A 63 -22.71 -14.57 1.85
N SER A 64 -23.88 -14.69 2.47
CA SER A 64 -24.23 -15.79 3.35
C SER A 64 -25.67 -16.21 3.16
N LEU A 65 -25.96 -17.46 3.48
CA LEU A 65 -27.29 -18.02 3.49
C LEU A 65 -27.67 -18.34 4.96
N CYS A 66 -28.82 -17.87 5.40
CA CYS A 66 -29.34 -18.13 6.73
C CYS A 66 -30.84 -18.42 6.64
N ASN A 67 -31.26 -19.62 7.04
CA ASN A 67 -32.66 -20.10 6.95
C ASN A 67 -33.26 -19.95 5.54
N GLY A 68 -32.47 -20.26 4.50
CA GLY A 68 -32.89 -20.17 3.11
C GLY A 68 -32.94 -18.75 2.53
N THR A 69 -32.59 -17.70 3.31
CA THR A 69 -32.55 -16.30 2.87
C THR A 69 -31.11 -15.86 2.64
N GLU A 70 -30.85 -15.19 1.50
CA GLU A 70 -29.52 -14.69 1.17
C GLU A 70 -29.28 -13.30 1.79
N TYR A 71 -28.12 -13.16 2.44
CA TYR A 71 -27.60 -11.91 2.99
C TYR A 71 -26.26 -11.58 2.34
N TRP A 72 -25.97 -10.29 2.23
CA TRP A 72 -24.71 -9.79 1.66
C TRP A 72 -24.16 -8.64 2.49
N VAL A 73 -22.84 -8.52 2.51
CA VAL A 73 -22.12 -7.43 3.18
C VAL A 73 -20.90 -7.03 2.38
N GLY A 74 -20.67 -5.73 2.20
CA GLY A 74 -19.51 -5.23 1.47
C GLY A 74 -19.67 -3.83 0.89
N SER A 75 -19.02 -3.58 -0.25
CA SER A 75 -18.93 -2.26 -0.86
C SER A 75 -20.24 -1.83 -1.55
N HIS A 76 -20.34 -0.54 -1.92
CA HIS A 76 -21.47 0.02 -2.65
C HIS A 76 -21.79 -0.70 -3.98
N LYS A 77 -20.84 -1.48 -4.52
CA LYS A 77 -21.06 -2.28 -5.73
C LYS A 77 -22.16 -3.33 -5.52
N LEU A 78 -22.30 -3.83 -4.28
CA LEU A 78 -23.35 -4.78 -3.94
C LEU A 78 -24.75 -4.15 -3.97
N LEU A 79 -24.90 -2.87 -3.60
CA LEU A 79 -26.18 -2.16 -3.76
C LEU A 79 -26.69 -2.23 -5.21
N LYS A 80 -25.79 -2.06 -6.18
CA LYS A 80 -26.14 -2.13 -7.61
C LYS A 80 -26.44 -3.56 -8.04
N ASP A 81 -25.64 -4.51 -7.62
CA ASP A 81 -25.80 -5.92 -7.97
C ASP A 81 -27.14 -6.48 -7.48
N TYR A 82 -27.47 -6.16 -6.22
CA TYR A 82 -28.73 -6.61 -5.56
C TYR A 82 -29.89 -5.65 -5.80
N ARG A 83 -29.68 -4.51 -6.50
CA ARG A 83 -30.70 -3.46 -6.73
C ARG A 83 -31.32 -2.93 -5.45
N ALA A 84 -30.57 -2.94 -4.36
CA ALA A 84 -31.04 -2.49 -3.07
C ALA A 84 -31.19 -0.95 -3.05
N TYR A 85 -32.33 -0.48 -2.53
CA TYR A 85 -32.65 0.94 -2.49
C TYR A 85 -32.00 1.62 -1.30
N LEU A 86 -31.32 2.73 -1.58
CA LEU A 86 -30.79 3.65 -0.58
C LEU A 86 -31.72 4.88 -0.48
N SER A 87 -32.34 5.10 0.69
CA SER A 87 -33.18 6.29 0.89
C SER A 87 -32.38 7.58 0.87
N ASP A 88 -32.99 8.69 0.45
CA ASP A 88 -32.32 10.00 0.38
C ASP A 88 -31.77 10.41 1.76
N VAL A 89 -32.49 10.14 2.85
CA VAL A 89 -32.06 10.45 4.22
C VAL A 89 -30.78 9.70 4.60
N LEU A 90 -30.70 8.41 4.31
CA LEU A 90 -29.48 7.62 4.52
C LEU A 90 -28.35 8.07 3.58
N GLY A 91 -28.69 8.49 2.38
CA GLY A 91 -27.76 9.04 1.40
C GLY A 91 -27.08 10.33 1.90
N ASP A 92 -27.85 11.25 2.48
CA ASP A 92 -27.32 12.49 3.04
C ASP A 92 -26.39 12.24 4.23
N MET A 93 -26.77 11.35 5.15
CA MET A 93 -25.93 10.94 6.27
C MET A 93 -24.63 10.28 5.79
N LEU A 94 -24.72 9.46 4.75
CA LEU A 94 -23.57 8.80 4.14
C LEU A 94 -22.53 9.80 3.64
N VAL A 95 -22.97 10.88 2.98
CA VAL A 95 -22.11 11.95 2.49
C VAL A 95 -21.25 12.54 3.60
N GLU A 96 -21.82 12.75 4.79
CA GLU A 96 -21.10 13.27 5.95
C GLU A 96 -20.00 12.30 6.39
N TYR A 97 -20.32 11.02 6.61
CA TYR A 97 -19.34 10.02 7.02
C TYR A 97 -18.22 9.82 5.99
N GLU A 98 -18.56 9.76 4.71
CA GLU A 98 -17.56 9.66 3.63
C GLU A 98 -16.63 10.88 3.59
N SER A 99 -17.17 12.09 3.77
CA SER A 99 -16.39 13.33 3.78
C SER A 99 -15.41 13.41 4.96
N GLU A 100 -15.72 12.74 6.06
CA GLU A 100 -14.83 12.58 7.19
C GLU A 100 -13.73 11.52 6.97
N GLY A 101 -13.80 10.76 5.88
CA GLY A 101 -12.86 9.71 5.51
C GLY A 101 -13.18 8.37 6.16
N ASN A 102 -14.48 8.08 6.40
CA ASN A 102 -14.91 6.75 6.80
C ASN A 102 -15.05 5.86 5.55
N SER A 103 -14.62 4.62 5.65
CA SER A 103 -14.98 3.57 4.71
C SER A 103 -16.38 3.08 5.02
N ILE A 104 -17.21 2.87 3.99
CA ILE A 104 -18.58 2.50 4.15
C ILE A 104 -18.80 1.04 3.75
N VAL A 105 -19.41 0.28 4.65
CA VAL A 105 -19.81 -1.10 4.44
C VAL A 105 -21.33 -1.17 4.45
N TYR A 106 -21.91 -1.83 3.45
CA TYR A 106 -23.34 -2.01 3.30
C TYR A 106 -23.70 -3.44 3.66
N PHE A 107 -24.77 -3.61 4.40
CA PHE A 107 -25.32 -4.91 4.77
C PHE A 107 -26.77 -5.00 4.31
N GLY A 108 -27.12 -6.06 3.61
CA GLY A 108 -28.45 -6.23 3.05
C GLY A 108 -28.93 -7.69 3.03
N ARG A 109 -30.19 -7.84 2.71
CA ARG A 109 -30.89 -9.10 2.53
C ARG A 109 -31.61 -9.07 1.17
N GLU A 110 -31.28 -9.98 0.26
CA GLU A 110 -31.84 -9.98 -1.09
C GLU A 110 -31.72 -8.58 -1.75
N ASP A 111 -32.82 -7.92 -2.09
CA ASP A 111 -32.89 -6.57 -2.66
C ASP A 111 -33.10 -5.45 -1.62
N GLU A 112 -33.00 -5.76 -0.35
CA GLU A 112 -33.23 -4.84 0.76
C GLU A 112 -31.93 -4.44 1.47
N LEU A 113 -31.70 -3.14 1.63
CA LEU A 113 -30.65 -2.60 2.47
C LEU A 113 -31.09 -2.63 3.94
N LEU A 114 -30.33 -3.32 4.81
CA LEU A 114 -30.62 -3.44 6.24
C LEU A 114 -29.82 -2.45 7.08
N ALA A 115 -28.56 -2.24 6.76
CA ALA A 115 -27.70 -1.33 7.50
C ALA A 115 -26.56 -0.75 6.64
N ILE A 116 -26.10 0.42 7.05
CA ILE A 116 -24.86 1.03 6.61
C ILE A 116 -23.94 1.14 7.82
N ILE A 117 -22.70 0.70 7.69
CA ILE A 117 -21.71 0.69 8.74
C ILE A 117 -20.59 1.63 8.33
N ALA A 118 -20.34 2.69 9.10
CA ALA A 118 -19.21 3.57 8.89
C ALA A 118 -18.03 3.06 9.72
N VAL A 119 -16.91 2.80 9.04
CA VAL A 119 -15.69 2.31 9.66
C VAL A 119 -14.57 3.30 9.38
N LYS A 120 -13.91 3.77 10.42
CA LYS A 120 -12.79 4.71 10.29
C LYS A 120 -11.49 4.04 10.62
N ASP A 121 -10.59 4.03 9.68
CA ASP A 121 -9.18 3.75 9.98
C ASP A 121 -8.50 5.06 10.37
N ARG A 122 -7.89 5.09 11.55
CA ARG A 122 -7.16 6.27 12.00
C ARG A 122 -5.93 6.44 11.11
N LEU A 123 -5.95 7.49 10.30
CA LEU A 123 -4.73 7.92 9.61
C LEU A 123 -3.63 8.08 10.66
N LYS A 124 -2.50 7.43 10.44
CA LYS A 124 -1.34 7.63 11.32
C LYS A 124 -0.98 9.10 11.30
N ALA A 125 -0.82 9.71 12.48
CA ALA A 125 -0.50 11.13 12.61
C ALA A 125 0.73 11.53 11.78
N THR A 126 1.64 10.59 11.57
CA THR A 126 2.88 10.77 10.81
C THR A 126 2.72 10.64 9.29
N ALA A 127 1.57 10.15 8.78
CA ALA A 127 1.40 9.85 7.36
C ALA A 127 1.53 11.11 6.47
N SER A 128 0.94 12.23 6.89
CA SER A 128 1.07 13.50 6.16
C SER A 128 2.52 13.99 6.08
N ASP A 129 3.29 13.84 7.18
CA ASP A 129 4.68 14.27 7.21
C ASP A 129 5.55 13.38 6.31
N VAL A 130 5.30 12.07 6.30
CA VAL A 130 5.95 11.12 5.39
C VAL A 130 5.68 11.49 3.92
N VAL A 131 4.43 11.80 3.57
CA VAL A 131 4.06 12.24 2.21
C VAL A 131 4.80 13.52 1.83
N LYS A 132 4.85 14.51 2.72
CA LYS A 132 5.58 15.78 2.49
C LYS A 132 7.07 15.53 2.29
N GLU A 133 7.68 14.70 3.13
CA GLU A 133 9.11 14.39 3.05
C GLU A 133 9.47 13.65 1.76
N LEU A 134 8.68 12.65 1.36
CA LEU A 134 8.88 11.92 0.10
C LEU A 134 8.75 12.87 -1.12
N ARG A 135 7.76 13.77 -1.10
CA ARG A 135 7.62 14.81 -2.14
C ARG A 135 8.81 15.77 -2.14
N GLY A 136 9.28 16.19 -0.97
CA GLY A 136 10.49 17.02 -0.84
C GLY A 136 11.73 16.33 -1.41
N GLN A 137 11.75 15.00 -1.44
CA GLN A 137 12.76 14.21 -2.10
C GLN A 137 12.54 14.09 -3.64
N GLY A 138 11.52 14.73 -4.21
CA GLY A 138 11.22 14.73 -5.65
C GLY A 138 10.52 13.47 -6.14
N LEU A 139 9.77 12.79 -5.26
CA LEU A 139 8.94 11.65 -5.62
C LEU A 139 7.50 12.10 -5.90
N ASP A 140 6.92 11.62 -7.00
CA ASP A 140 5.49 11.72 -7.27
C ASP A 140 4.77 10.65 -6.45
N ILE A 141 3.71 11.05 -5.72
CA ILE A 141 2.95 10.15 -4.87
C ILE A 141 1.55 9.98 -5.43
N CYS A 142 1.13 8.72 -5.53
CA CYS A 142 -0.21 8.34 -5.93
C CYS A 142 -0.80 7.37 -4.88
N MET A 143 -2.05 7.56 -4.52
CA MET A 143 -2.79 6.67 -3.64
C MET A 143 -3.73 5.78 -4.47
N LEU A 144 -3.69 4.46 -4.23
CA LEU A 144 -4.58 3.48 -4.86
C LEU A 144 -5.39 2.81 -3.75
N THR A 145 -6.70 2.99 -3.76
CA THR A 145 -7.58 2.46 -2.72
C THR A 145 -8.82 1.80 -3.31
N GLY A 146 -9.35 0.80 -2.61
CA GLY A 146 -10.65 0.20 -2.89
C GLY A 146 -11.83 0.99 -2.32
N ASP A 147 -11.55 2.04 -1.52
CA ASP A 147 -12.59 2.94 -1.00
C ASP A 147 -13.27 3.73 -2.12
N GLY A 148 -14.52 4.13 -1.88
CA GLY A 148 -15.28 4.98 -2.79
C GLY A 148 -14.66 6.38 -2.96
N GLU A 149 -15.04 7.06 -4.03
CA GLU A 149 -14.46 8.33 -4.48
C GLU A 149 -14.44 9.40 -3.37
N ARG A 150 -15.54 9.58 -2.61
CA ARG A 150 -15.61 10.60 -1.55
C ARG A 150 -14.63 10.33 -0.42
N THR A 151 -14.57 9.08 0.06
CA THR A 151 -13.63 8.66 1.12
C THR A 151 -12.20 8.82 0.64
N ALA A 152 -11.89 8.35 -0.58
CA ALA A 152 -10.56 8.46 -1.18
C ALA A 152 -10.13 9.94 -1.32
N SER A 153 -11.02 10.80 -1.80
CA SER A 153 -10.78 12.25 -1.93
C SER A 153 -10.50 12.90 -0.57
N ALA A 154 -11.32 12.58 0.45
CA ALA A 154 -11.14 13.11 1.80
C ALA A 154 -9.78 12.70 2.41
N ILE A 155 -9.40 11.44 2.26
CA ILE A 155 -8.10 10.91 2.75
C ILE A 155 -6.94 11.55 1.97
N ALA A 156 -7.03 11.59 0.64
CA ALA A 156 -6.01 12.20 -0.22
C ALA A 156 -5.80 13.68 0.13
N GLY A 157 -6.88 14.43 0.36
CA GLY A 157 -6.84 15.82 0.81
C GLY A 157 -6.13 16.00 2.14
N LYS A 158 -6.44 15.17 3.15
CA LYS A 158 -5.79 15.19 4.48
C LYS A 158 -4.29 14.88 4.39
N LEU A 159 -3.88 14.00 3.46
CA LEU A 159 -2.49 13.63 3.23
C LEU A 159 -1.76 14.59 2.28
N GLY A 160 -2.48 15.49 1.60
CA GLY A 160 -1.94 16.36 0.56
C GLY A 160 -1.59 15.60 -0.73
N ILE A 161 -2.20 14.45 -1.01
CA ILE A 161 -1.99 13.67 -2.23
C ILE A 161 -2.91 14.18 -3.32
N ILE A 162 -2.36 14.54 -4.48
CA ILE A 162 -3.12 15.12 -5.60
C ILE A 162 -3.65 14.02 -6.53
N ARG A 163 -2.88 12.93 -6.69
CA ARG A 163 -3.23 11.83 -7.59
C ARG A 163 -3.67 10.63 -6.79
N TYR A 164 -4.88 10.19 -6.99
CA TYR A 164 -5.40 8.98 -6.36
C TYR A 164 -6.33 8.23 -7.33
N MET A 165 -6.53 6.96 -7.07
CA MET A 165 -7.51 6.10 -7.72
C MET A 165 -8.39 5.50 -6.63
N SER A 166 -9.69 5.75 -6.72
CA SER A 166 -10.76 5.20 -5.88
C SER A 166 -11.32 3.93 -6.50
N ASP A 167 -12.11 3.17 -5.76
CA ASP A 167 -12.81 1.95 -6.21
C ASP A 167 -11.92 0.91 -6.91
N ALA A 168 -10.61 1.00 -6.69
CA ALA A 168 -9.61 0.22 -7.42
C ALA A 168 -9.64 -1.26 -7.00
N GLN A 169 -9.92 -2.13 -7.97
CA GLN A 169 -9.75 -3.57 -7.82
C GLN A 169 -8.26 -3.94 -7.91
N PRO A 170 -7.83 -5.12 -7.46
CA PRO A 170 -6.45 -5.58 -7.60
C PRO A 170 -5.93 -5.48 -9.04
N GLU A 171 -6.77 -5.79 -10.02
CA GLU A 171 -6.47 -5.73 -11.44
C GLU A 171 -6.26 -4.29 -11.94
N ASP A 172 -7.05 -3.33 -11.42
CA ASP A 172 -6.93 -1.91 -11.77
C ASP A 172 -5.62 -1.32 -11.24
N LYS A 173 -5.24 -1.69 -10.02
CA LYS A 173 -3.97 -1.29 -9.41
C LYS A 173 -2.78 -1.79 -10.23
N GLU A 174 -2.81 -3.06 -10.65
CA GLU A 174 -1.78 -3.64 -11.51
C GLU A 174 -1.71 -2.91 -12.85
N ALA A 175 -2.85 -2.69 -13.52
CA ALA A 175 -2.93 -2.00 -14.80
C ALA A 175 -2.35 -0.59 -14.72
N PHE A 176 -2.68 0.17 -13.69
CA PHE A 176 -2.16 1.51 -13.44
C PHE A 176 -0.63 1.53 -13.31
N ILE A 177 -0.05 0.58 -12.57
CA ILE A 177 1.40 0.47 -12.43
C ILE A 177 2.07 0.16 -13.75
N ARG A 178 1.50 -0.78 -14.53
CA ARG A 178 2.00 -1.13 -15.87
C ARG A 178 1.98 0.07 -16.81
N GLU A 179 0.90 0.86 -16.78
CA GLU A 179 0.78 2.08 -17.57
C GLU A 179 1.88 3.09 -17.23
N LEU A 180 2.13 3.36 -15.95
CA LEU A 180 3.21 4.25 -15.52
C LEU A 180 4.59 3.78 -16.01
N ARG A 181 4.84 2.47 -15.98
CA ARG A 181 6.09 1.89 -16.48
C ARG A 181 6.23 2.02 -18.00
N LEU A 182 5.14 1.85 -18.75
CA LEU A 182 5.13 2.08 -20.21
C LEU A 182 5.42 3.55 -20.55
N GLN A 183 5.03 4.49 -19.69
CA GLN A 183 5.40 5.91 -19.78
C GLN A 183 6.88 6.18 -19.39
N GLY A 184 7.68 5.14 -19.12
CA GLY A 184 9.10 5.25 -18.74
C GLY A 184 9.34 5.67 -17.30
N LYS A 185 8.31 5.71 -16.44
CA LYS A 185 8.45 6.02 -15.02
C LYS A 185 8.98 4.81 -14.24
N LYS A 186 9.78 5.08 -13.22
CA LYS A 186 10.20 4.07 -12.23
C LYS A 186 9.21 4.07 -11.09
N VAL A 187 8.57 2.93 -10.86
CA VAL A 187 7.46 2.79 -9.93
C VAL A 187 7.88 1.97 -8.71
N VAL A 188 7.66 2.55 -7.54
CA VAL A 188 7.74 1.85 -6.25
C VAL A 188 6.32 1.64 -5.75
N MET A 189 5.91 0.40 -5.55
CA MET A 189 4.62 0.07 -4.92
C MET A 189 4.84 -0.29 -3.45
N VAL A 190 4.03 0.32 -2.59
CA VAL A 190 3.96 -0.01 -1.16
C VAL A 190 2.57 -0.56 -0.88
N GLY A 191 2.48 -1.77 -0.36
CA GLY A 191 1.21 -2.42 -0.03
C GLY A 191 1.30 -3.15 1.31
N ASP A 192 0.16 -3.37 1.95
CA ASP A 192 0.06 -4.01 3.27
C ASP A 192 -0.80 -5.29 3.27
N GLY A 193 -1.45 -5.62 2.16
CA GLY A 193 -2.39 -6.72 2.06
C GLY A 193 -2.16 -7.65 0.86
N VAL A 194 -2.74 -8.85 0.96
CA VAL A 194 -2.73 -9.87 -0.11
C VAL A 194 -3.36 -9.35 -1.40
N ASN A 195 -4.31 -8.42 -1.29
CA ASN A 195 -4.97 -7.76 -2.42
C ASN A 195 -4.02 -6.91 -3.28
N ASP A 196 -2.88 -6.51 -2.72
CA ASP A 196 -1.87 -5.70 -3.43
C ASP A 196 -0.79 -6.56 -4.11
N ALA A 197 -0.85 -7.89 -3.98
CA ALA A 197 0.19 -8.80 -4.46
C ALA A 197 0.44 -8.70 -5.98
N GLN A 198 -0.60 -8.47 -6.79
CA GLN A 198 -0.48 -8.31 -8.24
C GLN A 198 0.17 -6.96 -8.59
N ALA A 199 -0.26 -5.89 -7.91
CA ALA A 199 0.30 -4.55 -8.07
C ALA A 199 1.78 -4.50 -7.63
N LEU A 200 2.13 -5.15 -6.50
CA LEU A 200 3.52 -5.27 -6.04
C LEU A 200 4.40 -5.99 -7.05
N ALA A 201 3.91 -7.09 -7.63
CA ALA A 201 4.65 -7.84 -8.65
C ALA A 201 4.87 -7.06 -9.96
N ALA A 202 3.97 -6.12 -10.27
CA ALA A 202 4.05 -5.30 -11.47
C ALA A 202 5.02 -4.11 -11.34
N ALA A 203 5.41 -3.70 -10.13
CA ALA A 203 6.26 -2.55 -9.85
C ALA A 203 7.75 -2.83 -10.16
N ASP A 204 8.56 -1.76 -10.35
CA ASP A 204 10.02 -1.87 -10.45
C ASP A 204 10.65 -2.19 -9.08
N VAL A 205 10.07 -1.67 -8.01
CA VAL A 205 10.42 -2.00 -6.63
C VAL A 205 9.14 -2.22 -5.83
N SER A 206 9.06 -3.31 -5.11
CA SER A 206 7.91 -3.66 -4.27
C SER A 206 8.30 -3.67 -2.79
N ILE A 207 7.46 -3.03 -1.97
CA ILE A 207 7.63 -2.91 -0.52
C ILE A 207 6.38 -3.42 0.17
N ALA A 208 6.50 -4.50 0.94
CA ALA A 208 5.44 -4.98 1.82
C ALA A 208 5.57 -4.32 3.20
N ALA A 209 4.54 -3.59 3.63
CA ALA A 209 4.53 -2.89 4.91
C ALA A 209 3.72 -3.68 5.94
N GLY A 210 4.36 -4.04 7.08
CA GLY A 210 3.69 -4.78 8.16
C GLY A 210 3.47 -6.27 7.89
N ALA A 211 4.05 -6.80 6.82
CA ALA A 211 3.94 -8.22 6.49
C ALA A 211 4.72 -9.09 7.49
N SER A 212 4.09 -10.17 7.92
CA SER A 212 4.73 -11.20 8.75
C SER A 212 5.33 -12.31 7.87
N ALA A 213 6.34 -13.01 8.39
CA ALA A 213 6.88 -14.16 7.70
C ALA A 213 5.78 -15.24 7.56
N GLY A 214 5.45 -15.61 6.31
CA GLY A 214 4.38 -16.56 6.00
C GLY A 214 3.09 -15.99 5.42
N ASP A 215 2.95 -14.65 5.34
CA ASP A 215 1.73 -14.00 4.81
C ASP A 215 1.63 -14.02 3.26
N GLY A 216 2.47 -14.75 2.55
CA GLY A 216 2.47 -14.82 1.08
C GLY A 216 2.76 -13.48 0.37
N LEU A 217 2.58 -12.37 1.06
CA LEU A 217 2.92 -11.02 0.60
C LEU A 217 4.42 -10.76 0.73
N ALA A 218 5.01 -11.21 1.84
CA ALA A 218 6.45 -11.11 2.09
C ALA A 218 7.27 -11.81 1.01
N ASP A 219 6.77 -12.94 0.50
CA ASP A 219 7.45 -13.73 -0.54
C ASP A 219 7.41 -13.06 -1.93
N LYS A 220 6.49 -12.10 -2.13
CA LYS A 220 6.31 -11.38 -3.41
C LYS A 220 6.92 -9.98 -3.42
N ALA A 221 7.35 -9.48 -2.29
CA ALA A 221 7.94 -8.16 -2.17
C ALA A 221 9.47 -8.22 -2.16
N MET A 222 10.12 -7.26 -2.83
CA MET A 222 11.58 -7.12 -2.82
C MET A 222 12.09 -6.63 -1.46
N ILE A 223 11.28 -5.83 -0.77
CA ILE A 223 11.58 -5.26 0.54
C ILE A 223 10.42 -5.53 1.48
N VAL A 224 10.71 -6.08 2.65
CA VAL A 224 9.71 -6.32 3.70
C VAL A 224 10.01 -5.40 4.88
N MET A 225 9.03 -4.56 5.20
CA MET A 225 9.07 -3.73 6.40
C MET A 225 8.34 -4.47 7.52
N LYS A 226 9.05 -4.82 8.59
CA LYS A 226 8.47 -5.52 9.77
C LYS A 226 7.39 -4.70 10.48
N SER A 227 7.45 -3.40 10.37
CA SER A 227 6.45 -2.49 10.91
C SER A 227 5.68 -1.82 9.77
N ALA A 228 4.37 -1.68 9.93
CA ALA A 228 3.54 -0.87 9.05
C ALA A 228 3.81 0.66 9.23
N ASP A 229 4.87 1.06 9.93
CA ASP A 229 5.25 2.45 10.12
C ASP A 229 5.96 3.01 8.88
N LEU A 230 5.24 3.87 8.16
CA LEU A 230 5.72 4.49 6.93
C LEU A 230 6.89 5.47 7.15
N GLN A 231 7.22 5.86 8.40
CA GLN A 231 8.33 6.79 8.70
C GLN A 231 9.70 6.27 8.22
N SER A 232 9.84 4.96 8.06
CA SER A 232 11.06 4.36 7.53
C SER A 232 11.25 4.57 6.02
N LEU A 233 10.17 4.86 5.25
CA LEU A 233 10.25 5.07 3.80
C LEU A 233 11.16 6.24 3.38
N PRO A 234 11.00 7.47 3.92
CA PRO A 234 11.89 8.57 3.56
C PRO A 234 13.36 8.26 3.85
N ARG A 235 13.63 7.57 4.95
CA ARG A 235 14.99 7.14 5.32
C ARG A 235 15.55 6.11 4.33
N LEU A 236 14.72 5.15 3.88
CA LEU A 236 15.09 4.15 2.88
C LEU A 236 15.50 4.83 1.56
N PHE A 237 14.70 5.78 1.07
CA PHE A 237 15.01 6.54 -0.13
C PHE A 237 16.26 7.42 0.05
N GLY A 238 16.40 8.06 1.21
CA GLY A 238 17.59 8.84 1.55
C GLY A 238 18.87 8.01 1.54
N LEU A 239 18.83 6.82 2.17
CA LEU A 239 19.95 5.87 2.20
C LEU A 239 20.30 5.38 0.79
N SER A 240 19.31 4.99 -0.01
CA SER A 240 19.50 4.56 -1.40
C SER A 240 20.23 5.64 -2.22
N ARG A 241 19.79 6.90 -2.14
CA ARG A 241 20.43 8.01 -2.83
C ARG A 241 21.86 8.29 -2.34
N HIS A 242 22.07 8.19 -1.03
CA HIS A 242 23.40 8.34 -0.46
C HIS A 242 24.34 7.26 -0.98
N THR A 243 23.91 6.01 -0.95
CA THR A 243 24.68 4.86 -1.47
C THR A 243 25.00 5.02 -2.95
N LEU A 244 24.02 5.36 -3.79
CA LEU A 244 24.24 5.61 -5.21
C LEU A 244 25.24 6.74 -5.46
N ARG A 245 25.19 7.82 -4.66
CA ARG A 245 26.13 8.94 -4.76
C ARG A 245 27.55 8.50 -4.38
N LEU A 246 27.69 7.71 -3.34
CA LEU A 246 28.96 7.11 -2.94
C LEU A 246 29.52 6.20 -4.04
N MET A 247 28.69 5.31 -4.58
CA MET A 247 29.09 4.40 -5.67
C MET A 247 29.58 5.17 -6.90
N ARG A 248 28.81 6.19 -7.34
CA ARG A 248 29.21 7.05 -8.47
C ARG A 248 30.52 7.77 -8.18
N ARG A 249 30.68 8.36 -7.01
CA ARG A 249 31.89 9.06 -6.61
C ARG A 249 33.10 8.12 -6.62
N ASN A 250 32.94 6.92 -6.06
CA ASN A 250 34.00 5.94 -6.03
C ASN A 250 34.34 5.43 -7.42
N PHE A 251 33.34 5.18 -8.26
CA PHE A 251 33.56 4.81 -9.66
C PHE A 251 34.36 5.85 -10.44
N PHE A 252 33.97 7.13 -10.35
CA PHE A 252 34.72 8.20 -11.04
C PHE A 252 36.12 8.37 -10.49
N ARG A 253 36.34 8.24 -9.17
CA ARG A 253 37.67 8.28 -8.56
C ARG A 253 38.56 7.14 -9.09
N THR A 254 38.03 5.92 -9.08
CA THR A 254 38.77 4.74 -9.58
C THR A 254 39.07 4.88 -11.07
N MET A 255 38.10 5.34 -11.87
CA MET A 255 38.35 5.57 -13.31
C MET A 255 39.40 6.65 -13.56
N ALA A 256 39.35 7.77 -12.84
CA ALA A 256 40.37 8.82 -12.96
C ALA A 256 41.75 8.30 -12.58
N PHE A 257 41.85 7.46 -11.54
CA PHE A 257 43.11 6.87 -11.12
C PHE A 257 43.66 5.89 -12.15
N HIS A 258 42.80 5.07 -12.76
CA HIS A 258 43.24 4.18 -13.85
C HIS A 258 43.65 4.95 -15.10
N LEU A 259 42.91 6.00 -15.47
CA LEU A 259 43.28 6.84 -16.63
C LEU A 259 44.66 7.50 -16.41
N ALA A 260 44.91 8.03 -15.20
CA ALA A 260 46.22 8.57 -14.85
C ALA A 260 47.33 7.49 -14.95
N GLY A 261 47.05 6.27 -14.47
CA GLY A 261 47.97 5.14 -14.60
C GLY A 261 48.29 4.76 -16.05
N VAL A 262 47.28 4.77 -16.93
CA VAL A 262 47.46 4.52 -18.38
C VAL A 262 48.34 5.60 -19.01
N LEU A 263 48.17 6.89 -18.69
CA LEU A 263 48.99 7.97 -19.19
C LEU A 263 50.44 7.84 -18.73
N VAL A 264 50.66 7.45 -17.49
CA VAL A 264 52.04 7.19 -16.99
C VAL A 264 52.65 5.96 -17.67
N ALA A 265 51.86 4.88 -17.88
CA ALA A 265 52.31 3.70 -18.61
C ALA A 265 52.65 4.00 -20.07
N ALA A 266 51.93 4.91 -20.73
CA ALA A 266 52.20 5.39 -22.06
C ALA A 266 53.48 6.25 -22.16
N GLY A 267 54.15 6.51 -21.02
CA GLY A 267 55.41 7.19 -20.99
C GLY A 267 55.34 8.73 -21.00
N ILE A 268 54.16 9.31 -20.62
CA ILE A 268 53.96 10.77 -20.62
C ILE A 268 54.95 11.49 -19.68
N LEU A 269 55.46 10.79 -18.67
CA LEU A 269 56.45 11.31 -17.72
C LEU A 269 57.91 11.07 -18.16
N TYR A 270 58.11 10.25 -19.18
CA TYR A 270 59.45 9.88 -19.63
C TYR A 270 60.27 11.07 -20.19
N PRO A 271 59.73 11.96 -21.03
CA PRO A 271 60.50 13.08 -21.59
C PRO A 271 61.00 14.09 -20.56
N VAL A 272 60.25 14.21 -19.40
CA VAL A 272 60.57 15.24 -18.39
C VAL A 272 61.31 14.66 -17.19
N TYR A 273 60.95 13.45 -16.77
CA TYR A 273 61.48 12.85 -15.53
C TYR A 273 62.22 11.53 -15.72
N GLY A 274 62.31 10.99 -16.95
CA GLY A 274 62.94 9.70 -17.24
C GLY A 274 62.27 8.50 -16.60
N ILE A 275 60.99 8.65 -16.11
CA ILE A 275 60.25 7.62 -15.37
C ILE A 275 59.44 6.80 -16.36
N LEU A 276 59.67 5.49 -16.39
CA LEU A 276 58.84 4.48 -17.06
C LEU A 276 58.10 3.65 -15.99
N LEU A 277 56.89 3.24 -16.33
CA LEU A 277 56.09 2.40 -15.44
C LEU A 277 56.73 1.00 -15.36
N THR A 278 57.33 0.67 -14.22
CA THR A 278 57.82 -0.68 -13.97
C THR A 278 56.64 -1.57 -13.53
N PRO A 279 56.70 -2.93 -13.70
CA PRO A 279 55.66 -3.85 -13.24
C PRO A 279 55.32 -3.70 -11.75
N MET A 280 56.33 -3.42 -10.92
CA MET A 280 56.11 -3.17 -9.47
C MET A 280 55.31 -1.90 -9.22
N LEU A 281 55.57 -0.81 -9.92
CA LEU A 281 54.77 0.43 -9.82
C LEU A 281 53.35 0.21 -10.29
N ALA A 282 53.13 -0.56 -11.36
CA ALA A 282 51.79 -0.87 -11.85
C ALA A 282 50.98 -1.64 -10.81
N VAL A 283 51.55 -2.67 -10.17
CA VAL A 283 50.87 -3.44 -9.10
C VAL A 283 50.55 -2.54 -7.89
N THR A 284 51.47 -1.66 -7.50
CA THR A 284 51.26 -0.72 -6.39
C THR A 284 50.12 0.26 -6.69
N VAL A 285 50.05 0.79 -7.90
CA VAL A 285 49.00 1.70 -8.37
C VAL A 285 47.61 0.97 -8.32
N ILE A 286 47.54 -0.28 -8.82
CA ILE A 286 46.31 -1.07 -8.80
C ILE A 286 45.92 -1.37 -7.37
N ALA A 287 46.83 -1.76 -6.50
CA ALA A 287 46.52 -2.05 -5.07
C ALA A 287 45.97 -0.79 -4.35
N LEU A 288 46.59 0.37 -4.56
CA LEU A 288 46.12 1.65 -4.00
C LEU A 288 44.74 2.02 -4.55
N SER A 289 44.43 1.75 -5.81
CA SER A 289 43.11 2.01 -6.39
C SER A 289 42.01 1.17 -5.77
N CYS A 290 42.29 -0.04 -5.27
CA CYS A 290 41.36 -0.91 -4.58
C CYS A 290 41.08 -0.48 -3.12
N ILE A 291 42.07 0.14 -2.47
CA ILE A 291 41.99 0.54 -1.06
C ILE A 291 41.27 1.90 -0.88
N MET A 292 41.42 2.83 -1.83
CA MET A 292 40.84 4.17 -1.78
C MET A 292 39.31 4.24 -1.69
N PRO A 293 38.51 3.35 -2.34
CA PRO A 293 37.06 3.37 -2.22
C PRO A 293 36.51 2.99 -0.83
N VAL A 294 37.30 2.29 -0.01
CA VAL A 294 36.86 1.74 1.28
C VAL A 294 36.77 2.79 2.40
N LYS A 295 37.37 3.97 2.22
CA LYS A 295 37.37 5.08 3.19
C LYS A 295 36.40 6.21 2.82
N GLY A 296 35.12 5.87 2.51
CA GLY A 296 34.14 6.87 2.17
C GLY A 296 32.87 6.77 3.00
#